data_0c0588d6c0f4f319d35d7ddb6d596f89
#
_entry.id   0c0588d6c0f4f319d35d7ddb6d596f89
#
_cell.length_a   1.000
_cell.length_b   1.000
_cell.length_c   1.000
_cell.angle_alpha   90.00
_cell.angle_beta   90.00
_cell.angle_gamma   90.00
#
_symmetry.space_group_name_H-M   'P 1'
#
loop_
_entity.id
_entity.type
_entity.pdbx_description
1 polymer ?
#
loop_
_entity_poly.entity_id
_entity_poly.type
_entity_poly.pdbx_seq_one_letter_code
_entity_poly.pdbx_strand_id
1 'polypeptide(L)'
;MHISSVHVLEGELTFEEVHAHFDARMHLLPSYRRKLAQVPFNIAHPTWVDDPDFDLANHLIHQPVPADTSLPEAIDLAVHLNEPMLDRSRPLWKSCIITGVPGYTVMLHAVHHCMIDGASGMELLAIIYDFDPAGDPIKEAGQPWNPETPPSAGELFNEALSENLQDLVHTDWSEYLVTKPDQRHLLQRASKVVTDFFSKPVVTA
;
A
#
# COMPACT_ATOMS: atom_id res chain seq x y z
N MET A 1 5.37 7.07 6.07
CA MET A 1 6.68 7.38 5.43
C MET A 1 6.71 6.71 4.07
N HIS A 2 6.94 7.46 2.99
CA HIS A 2 7.13 6.89 1.66
C HIS A 2 8.61 6.95 1.27
N ILE A 3 8.99 6.06 0.39
CA ILE A 3 10.28 6.05 -0.30
C ILE A 3 10.01 6.43 -1.75
N SER A 4 10.98 7.05 -2.37
CA SER A 4 10.86 7.50 -3.76
C SER A 4 12.17 7.41 -4.50
N SER A 5 12.06 7.31 -5.81
CA SER A 5 13.17 7.34 -6.74
C SER A 5 12.83 8.26 -7.91
N VAL A 6 13.84 8.98 -8.38
CA VAL A 6 13.75 9.77 -9.61
C VAL A 6 14.52 9.02 -10.69
N HIS A 7 13.85 8.71 -11.77
CA HIS A 7 14.39 8.02 -12.92
C HIS A 7 14.50 8.99 -14.09
N VAL A 8 15.66 9.04 -14.72
CA VAL A 8 15.91 9.81 -15.92
C VAL A 8 16.00 8.83 -17.08
N LEU A 9 15.05 8.93 -17.98
CA LEU A 9 14.96 8.11 -19.18
C LEU A 9 15.50 8.92 -20.37
N GLU A 10 16.43 8.37 -21.11
CA GLU A 10 16.88 8.96 -22.38
C GLU A 10 15.77 8.78 -23.42
N GLY A 11 15.41 9.87 -24.09
CA GLY A 11 14.31 9.93 -25.04
C GLY A 11 13.10 10.70 -24.51
N GLU A 12 12.29 11.16 -25.45
CA GLU A 12 11.07 11.94 -25.18
C GLU A 12 9.86 11.02 -25.29
N LEU A 13 9.52 10.37 -24.17
CA LEU A 13 8.30 9.57 -24.07
C LEU A 13 7.09 10.47 -23.86
N THR A 14 5.99 10.15 -24.49
CA THR A 14 4.69 10.78 -24.21
C THR A 14 4.10 10.20 -22.93
N PHE A 15 3.21 10.96 -22.30
CA PHE A 15 2.46 10.45 -21.15
C PHE A 15 1.62 9.22 -21.50
N GLU A 16 1.03 9.21 -22.70
CA GLU A 16 0.21 8.13 -23.23
C GLU A 16 1.01 6.82 -23.40
N GLU A 17 2.26 6.90 -23.85
CA GLU A 17 3.14 5.74 -23.96
C GLU A 17 3.47 5.17 -22.57
N VAL A 18 3.81 6.03 -21.62
CA VAL A 18 4.08 5.60 -20.24
C VAL A 18 2.82 5.02 -19.59
N HIS A 19 1.66 5.67 -19.79
CA HIS A 19 0.38 5.16 -19.27
C HIS A 19 0.07 3.76 -19.83
N ALA A 20 0.15 3.58 -21.14
CA ALA A 20 -0.08 2.28 -21.78
C ALA A 20 0.90 1.21 -21.30
N HIS A 21 2.15 1.58 -21.06
CA HIS A 21 3.17 0.69 -20.52
C HIS A 21 2.83 0.20 -19.10
N PHE A 22 2.37 1.09 -18.22
CA PHE A 22 1.91 0.71 -16.89
C PHE A 22 0.64 -0.14 -16.94
N ASP A 23 -0.34 0.26 -17.74
CA ASP A 23 -1.61 -0.45 -17.87
C ASP A 23 -1.39 -1.90 -18.30
N ALA A 24 -0.54 -2.12 -19.30
CA ALA A 24 -0.19 -3.45 -19.77
C ALA A 24 0.44 -4.35 -18.69
N ARG A 25 1.05 -3.77 -17.65
CA ARG A 25 1.78 -4.49 -16.58
C ARG A 25 1.03 -4.57 -15.25
N MET A 26 -0.09 -3.84 -15.10
CA MET A 26 -0.84 -3.79 -13.84
C MET A 26 -1.30 -5.17 -13.33
N HIS A 27 -1.50 -6.14 -14.21
CA HIS A 27 -1.84 -7.51 -13.83
C HIS A 27 -0.70 -8.26 -13.14
N LEU A 28 0.54 -7.81 -13.31
CA LEU A 28 1.74 -8.34 -12.65
C LEU A 28 1.96 -7.70 -11.27
N LEU A 29 1.22 -6.64 -10.94
CA LEU A 29 1.37 -5.83 -9.74
C LEU A 29 0.08 -5.82 -8.90
N PRO A 30 -0.38 -6.98 -8.37
CA PRO A 30 -1.64 -7.03 -7.62
C PRO A 30 -1.63 -6.13 -6.38
N SER A 31 -0.49 -5.98 -5.70
CA SER A 31 -0.34 -5.09 -4.54
C SER A 31 -0.60 -3.61 -4.87
N TYR A 32 -0.40 -3.20 -6.12
CA TYR A 32 -0.64 -1.84 -6.60
C TYR A 32 -2.12 -1.48 -6.77
N ARG A 33 -3.00 -2.48 -6.66
CA ARG A 33 -4.46 -2.32 -6.68
C ARG A 33 -5.10 -2.51 -5.31
N ARG A 34 -4.27 -2.59 -4.25
CA ARG A 34 -4.73 -2.79 -2.88
C ARG A 34 -4.54 -1.53 -2.05
N LYS A 35 -5.50 -1.25 -1.18
CA LYS A 35 -5.46 -0.16 -0.22
C LYS A 35 -5.56 -0.65 1.22
N LEU A 36 -5.25 0.24 2.17
CA LEU A 36 -5.40 -0.07 3.59
C LEU A 36 -6.83 0.20 4.06
N ALA A 37 -7.49 -0.82 4.59
CA ALA A 37 -8.72 -0.68 5.34
C ALA A 37 -8.39 -0.49 6.83
N GLN A 38 -8.87 0.62 7.40
CA GLN A 38 -8.67 0.94 8.83
C GLN A 38 -9.64 0.14 9.68
N VAL A 39 -9.12 -0.50 10.72
CA VAL A 39 -9.96 -1.15 11.73
C VAL A 39 -10.56 -0.06 12.63
N PRO A 40 -11.88 -0.08 12.87
CA PRO A 40 -12.54 0.89 13.73
C PRO A 40 -11.88 0.98 15.11
N PHE A 41 -11.81 2.20 15.65
CA PHE A 41 -11.20 2.50 16.95
C PHE A 41 -9.70 2.17 17.06
N ASN A 42 -9.04 1.82 15.95
CA ASN A 42 -7.62 1.42 15.91
C ASN A 42 -7.28 0.28 16.88
N ILE A 43 -8.20 -0.66 17.08
CA ILE A 43 -8.00 -1.81 17.98
C ILE A 43 -7.09 -2.89 17.39
N ALA A 44 -6.82 -2.83 16.08
CA ALA A 44 -5.85 -3.68 15.39
C ALA A 44 -5.14 -2.88 14.29
N HIS A 45 -4.13 -3.50 13.68
CA HIS A 45 -3.45 -2.93 12.51
C HIS A 45 -4.39 -2.87 11.30
N PRO A 46 -4.20 -1.87 10.40
CA PRO A 46 -4.91 -1.86 9.12
C PRO A 46 -4.64 -3.13 8.32
N THR A 47 -5.64 -3.59 7.58
CA THR A 47 -5.53 -4.74 6.68
C THR A 47 -5.50 -4.31 5.21
N TRP A 48 -4.87 -5.13 4.35
CA TRP A 48 -4.86 -4.90 2.92
C TRP A 48 -6.11 -5.46 2.27
N VAL A 49 -6.82 -4.62 1.53
CA VAL A 49 -8.01 -4.99 0.77
C VAL A 49 -7.85 -4.58 -0.69
N ASP A 50 -8.50 -5.29 -1.60
CA ASP A 50 -8.57 -4.85 -2.98
C ASP A 50 -9.31 -3.51 -3.06
N ASP A 51 -8.86 -2.62 -3.94
CA ASP A 51 -9.56 -1.35 -4.20
C ASP A 51 -10.52 -1.55 -5.38
N PRO A 52 -11.84 -1.65 -5.15
CA PRO A 52 -12.81 -1.84 -6.23
C PRO A 52 -12.90 -0.63 -7.15
N ASP A 53 -12.48 0.54 -6.67
CA ASP A 53 -12.50 1.80 -7.42
C ASP A 53 -11.10 2.17 -7.96
N PHE A 54 -10.20 1.16 -8.06
CA PHE A 54 -8.86 1.40 -8.59
C PHE A 54 -8.92 1.97 -10.00
N ASP A 55 -8.29 3.12 -10.17
CA ASP A 55 -8.11 3.79 -11.46
C ASP A 55 -6.65 4.24 -11.58
N LEU A 56 -5.96 3.74 -12.60
CA LEU A 56 -4.56 4.04 -12.88
C LEU A 56 -4.32 5.55 -13.06
N ALA A 57 -5.30 6.29 -13.60
CA ALA A 57 -5.23 7.73 -13.78
C ALA A 57 -5.07 8.52 -12.47
N ASN A 58 -5.46 7.93 -11.33
CA ASN A 58 -5.24 8.52 -10.01
C ASN A 58 -3.80 8.36 -9.51
N HIS A 59 -3.01 7.52 -10.15
CA HIS A 59 -1.66 7.15 -9.73
C HIS A 59 -0.58 7.61 -10.71
N LEU A 60 -0.92 7.82 -11.97
CA LEU A 60 -0.02 8.40 -12.97
C LEU A 60 -0.35 9.87 -13.16
N ILE A 61 0.56 10.74 -12.75
CA ILE A 61 0.38 12.20 -12.78
C ILE A 61 1.22 12.76 -13.92
N HIS A 62 0.57 13.39 -14.89
CA HIS A 62 1.27 14.08 -15.98
C HIS A 62 1.70 15.48 -15.54
N GLN A 63 3.00 15.77 -15.68
CA GLN A 63 3.58 17.07 -15.41
C GLN A 63 4.37 17.56 -16.62
N PRO A 64 3.71 18.22 -17.60
CA PRO A 64 4.43 18.82 -18.73
C PRO A 64 5.20 20.06 -18.27
N VAL A 65 6.39 20.25 -18.83
CA VAL A 65 7.22 21.43 -18.59
C VAL A 65 7.52 22.16 -19.90
N PRO A 66 7.89 23.47 -19.84
CA PRO A 66 8.35 24.20 -21.02
C PRO A 66 9.55 23.53 -21.70
N ALA A 67 9.64 23.63 -23.03
CA ALA A 67 10.70 22.99 -23.82
C ALA A 67 12.12 23.54 -23.57
N ASP A 68 12.26 24.61 -22.83
CA ASP A 68 13.53 25.19 -22.39
C ASP A 68 13.91 24.74 -20.96
N THR A 69 13.10 23.88 -20.32
CA THR A 69 13.42 23.33 -19.00
C THR A 69 14.63 22.39 -19.09
N SER A 70 15.63 22.66 -18.30
CA SER A 70 16.82 21.80 -18.23
C SER A 70 16.56 20.53 -17.41
N LEU A 71 17.36 19.48 -17.64
CA LEU A 71 17.27 18.25 -16.87
C LEU A 71 17.44 18.45 -15.35
N PRO A 72 18.38 19.27 -14.84
CA PRO A 72 18.46 19.57 -13.39
C PRO A 72 17.19 20.20 -12.83
N GLU A 73 16.56 21.14 -13.54
CA GLU A 73 15.29 21.77 -13.11
C GLU A 73 14.14 20.76 -13.06
N ALA A 74 14.08 19.84 -14.03
CA ALA A 74 13.08 18.77 -14.02
C ALA A 74 13.29 17.79 -12.85
N ILE A 75 14.54 17.47 -12.51
CA ILE A 75 14.87 16.63 -11.34
C ILE A 75 14.46 17.36 -10.03
N ASP A 76 14.76 18.64 -9.91
CA ASP A 76 14.37 19.44 -8.75
C ASP A 76 12.83 19.51 -8.62
N LEU A 77 12.12 19.67 -9.74
CA LEU A 77 10.66 19.58 -9.76
C LEU A 77 10.15 18.22 -9.28
N ALA A 78 10.77 17.12 -9.72
CA ALA A 78 10.40 15.78 -9.28
C ALA A 78 10.54 15.64 -7.74
N VAL A 79 11.61 16.18 -7.15
CA VAL A 79 11.84 16.19 -5.71
C VAL A 79 10.72 16.95 -4.98
N HIS A 80 10.31 18.12 -5.48
CA HIS A 80 9.21 18.90 -4.90
C HIS A 80 7.85 18.19 -5.04
N LEU A 81 7.59 17.51 -6.16
CA LEU A 81 6.37 16.70 -6.37
C LEU A 81 6.28 15.51 -5.40
N ASN A 82 7.39 15.13 -4.78
CA ASN A 82 7.44 14.06 -3.78
C ASN A 82 7.02 14.52 -2.37
N GLU A 83 7.06 15.81 -2.06
CA GLU A 83 6.81 16.31 -0.70
C GLU A 83 5.43 15.96 -0.13
N PRO A 84 4.30 16.03 -0.91
CA PRO A 84 3.00 15.68 -0.39
C PRO A 84 2.90 14.20 0.00
N MET A 85 2.29 13.93 1.15
CA MET A 85 2.02 12.56 1.58
C MET A 85 1.09 11.85 0.60
N LEU A 86 1.27 10.53 0.48
CA LEU A 86 0.37 9.67 -0.30
C LEU A 86 -1.02 9.63 0.34
N ASP A 87 -2.05 9.67 -0.51
CA ASP A 87 -3.45 9.56 -0.10
C ASP A 87 -3.74 8.15 0.42
N ARG A 88 -4.13 8.04 1.69
CA ARG A 88 -4.40 6.77 2.35
C ARG A 88 -5.76 6.14 2.00
N SER A 89 -6.61 6.86 1.29
CA SER A 89 -7.88 6.33 0.80
C SER A 89 -7.73 5.44 -0.44
N ARG A 90 -6.52 5.40 -1.02
CA ARG A 90 -6.16 4.72 -2.27
C ARG A 90 -4.93 3.83 -2.07
N PRO A 91 -4.55 3.01 -3.06
CA PRO A 91 -3.25 2.33 -3.10
C PRO A 91 -2.10 3.32 -2.89
N LEU A 92 -1.16 2.95 -2.03
CA LEU A 92 -0.19 3.88 -1.46
C LEU A 92 1.04 4.07 -2.35
N TRP A 93 0.81 4.45 -3.61
CA TRP A 93 1.87 4.76 -4.58
C TRP A 93 1.43 5.84 -5.56
N LYS A 94 2.38 6.49 -6.22
CA LYS A 94 2.18 7.41 -7.35
C LYS A 94 3.41 7.45 -8.23
N SER A 95 3.22 7.75 -9.51
CA SER A 95 4.30 8.11 -10.44
C SER A 95 3.97 9.45 -11.09
N CYS A 96 4.90 10.39 -11.05
CA CYS A 96 4.79 11.67 -11.75
C CYS A 96 5.67 11.62 -12.98
N ILE A 97 5.10 11.84 -14.14
CA ILE A 97 5.77 11.80 -15.45
C ILE A 97 5.97 13.23 -15.92
N ILE A 98 7.22 13.66 -15.94
CA ILE A 98 7.63 15.01 -16.38
C ILE A 98 8.07 14.89 -17.84
N THR A 99 7.31 15.53 -18.73
CA THR A 99 7.54 15.54 -20.19
C THR A 99 7.87 16.95 -20.67
N GLY A 100 8.54 17.07 -21.81
CA GLY A 100 8.93 18.35 -22.39
C GLY A 100 10.40 18.74 -22.10
N VAL A 101 11.14 17.91 -21.39
CA VAL A 101 12.60 18.09 -21.19
C VAL A 101 13.31 17.63 -22.46
N PRO A 102 14.14 18.48 -23.12
CA PRO A 102 14.79 18.09 -24.38
C PRO A 102 15.67 16.84 -24.24
N GLY A 103 15.34 15.81 -25.00
CA GLY A 103 16.07 14.53 -25.03
C GLY A 103 15.83 13.59 -23.82
N TYR A 104 14.96 13.97 -22.86
CA TYR A 104 14.73 13.18 -21.66
C TYR A 104 13.26 13.14 -21.25
N THR A 105 12.90 12.08 -20.56
CA THR A 105 11.66 12.00 -19.75
C THR A 105 12.08 11.73 -18.30
N VAL A 106 11.53 12.48 -17.35
CA VAL A 106 11.86 12.27 -15.93
C VAL A 106 10.64 11.68 -15.25
N MET A 107 10.83 10.58 -14.52
CA MET A 107 9.77 9.92 -13.76
C MET A 107 10.14 9.89 -12.27
N LEU A 108 9.29 10.50 -11.43
CA LEU A 108 9.28 10.27 -10.00
C LEU A 108 8.39 9.07 -9.72
N HIS A 109 8.90 8.06 -9.03
CA HIS A 109 8.10 6.98 -8.48
C HIS A 109 8.17 7.02 -6.97
N ALA A 110 7.01 7.08 -6.32
CA ALA A 110 6.88 7.12 -4.86
C ALA A 110 5.93 6.02 -4.37
N VAL A 111 6.35 5.29 -3.35
CA VAL A 111 5.58 4.20 -2.76
C VAL A 111 5.71 4.22 -1.24
N HIS A 112 4.64 3.90 -0.52
CA HIS A 112 4.72 3.82 0.94
C HIS A 112 5.53 2.60 1.36
N HIS A 113 6.40 2.78 2.36
CA HIS A 113 7.34 1.73 2.81
C HIS A 113 6.66 0.42 3.25
N CYS A 114 5.38 0.45 3.64
CA CYS A 114 4.64 -0.76 3.99
C CYS A 114 4.24 -1.64 2.77
N MET A 115 4.39 -1.13 1.55
CA MET A 115 4.05 -1.88 0.33
C MET A 115 5.22 -2.70 -0.22
N ILE A 116 6.44 -2.28 0.08
CA ILE A 116 7.66 -2.92 -0.43
C ILE A 116 8.69 -3.08 0.67
N ASP A 117 9.33 -4.23 0.71
CA ASP A 117 10.60 -4.46 1.38
C ASP A 117 11.77 -4.32 0.39
N GLY A 118 13.01 -4.46 0.90
CA GLY A 118 14.19 -4.24 0.06
C GLY A 118 14.30 -5.20 -1.15
N ALA A 119 13.82 -6.43 -1.04
CA ALA A 119 13.85 -7.41 -2.12
C ALA A 119 12.73 -7.15 -3.14
N SER A 120 11.51 -6.92 -2.66
CA SER A 120 10.34 -6.61 -3.50
C SER A 120 10.51 -5.34 -4.33
N GLY A 121 11.32 -4.38 -3.86
CA GLY A 121 11.62 -3.16 -4.59
C GLY A 121 12.35 -3.43 -5.91
N MET A 122 13.27 -4.38 -5.93
CA MET A 122 14.00 -4.75 -7.17
C MET A 122 13.11 -5.52 -8.15
N GLU A 123 12.24 -6.41 -7.65
CA GLU A 123 11.27 -7.11 -8.47
C GLU A 123 10.27 -6.14 -9.11
N LEU A 124 9.84 -5.13 -8.36
CA LEU A 124 8.98 -4.07 -8.86
C LEU A 124 9.62 -3.31 -10.02
N LEU A 125 10.88 -2.90 -9.88
CA LEU A 125 11.61 -2.21 -10.94
C LEU A 125 11.75 -3.11 -12.19
N ALA A 126 11.96 -4.41 -12.00
CA ALA A 126 12.05 -5.38 -13.09
C ALA A 126 10.69 -5.58 -13.81
N ILE A 127 9.58 -5.26 -13.18
CA ILE A 127 8.26 -5.28 -13.82
C ILE A 127 7.96 -3.95 -14.52
N ILE A 128 8.33 -2.84 -13.90
CA ILE A 128 8.06 -1.49 -14.43
C ILE A 128 8.97 -1.14 -15.60
N TYR A 129 10.21 -1.63 -15.62
CA TYR A 129 11.19 -1.33 -16.67
C TYR A 129 11.50 -2.56 -17.50
N ASP A 130 11.63 -2.35 -18.81
CA ASP A 130 12.17 -3.36 -19.71
C ASP A 130 13.72 -3.39 -19.62
N PHE A 131 14.30 -4.59 -19.64
CA PHE A 131 15.75 -4.79 -19.72
C PHE A 131 16.24 -4.77 -21.17
N ASP A 132 15.38 -5.08 -22.13
CA ASP A 132 15.68 -5.01 -23.55
C ASP A 132 15.13 -3.70 -24.15
N PRO A 133 15.96 -2.92 -24.86
CA PRO A 133 15.48 -1.74 -25.58
C PRO A 133 14.37 -2.00 -26.61
N ALA A 134 14.22 -3.24 -27.06
CA ALA A 134 13.12 -3.67 -27.94
C ALA A 134 11.81 -3.94 -27.17
N GLY A 135 11.83 -3.85 -25.84
CA GLY A 135 10.76 -4.20 -24.93
C GLY A 135 10.78 -5.67 -24.51
N ASP A 136 10.60 -5.93 -23.23
CA ASP A 136 10.50 -7.29 -22.71
C ASP A 136 9.13 -7.87 -23.01
N PRO A 137 9.03 -9.18 -23.31
CA PRO A 137 7.73 -9.83 -23.53
C PRO A 137 6.89 -9.79 -22.26
N ILE A 138 5.73 -9.16 -22.34
CA ILE A 138 4.80 -9.11 -21.22
C ILE A 138 4.05 -10.43 -21.14
N LYS A 139 4.08 -11.07 -19.96
CA LYS A 139 3.27 -12.23 -19.70
C LYS A 139 1.79 -11.88 -19.84
N GLU A 140 1.05 -12.61 -20.65
CA GLU A 140 -0.36 -12.35 -20.87
C GLU A 140 -1.16 -12.34 -19.56
N ALA A 141 -2.08 -11.39 -19.46
CA ALA A 141 -3.03 -11.33 -18.36
C ALA A 141 -3.97 -12.54 -18.45
N GLY A 142 -4.00 -13.37 -17.38
CA GLY A 142 -4.83 -14.58 -17.36
C GLY A 142 -6.32 -14.25 -17.28
N GLN A 143 -6.75 -13.59 -16.21
CA GLN A 143 -8.15 -13.21 -15.97
C GLN A 143 -8.25 -11.69 -15.82
N PRO A 144 -9.36 -11.09 -16.23
CA PRO A 144 -9.64 -9.69 -15.92
C PRO A 144 -9.56 -9.45 -14.41
N TRP A 145 -9.14 -8.23 -14.03
CA TRP A 145 -9.17 -7.83 -12.63
C TRP A 145 -10.59 -7.89 -12.08
N ASN A 146 -10.77 -8.68 -11.04
CA ASN A 146 -12.03 -8.81 -10.32
C ASN A 146 -11.76 -8.64 -8.83
N PRO A 147 -11.88 -7.40 -8.29
CA PRO A 147 -11.58 -7.12 -6.90
C PRO A 147 -12.50 -7.89 -5.96
N GLU A 148 -11.95 -8.39 -4.86
CA GLU A 148 -12.75 -8.93 -3.78
C GLU A 148 -13.53 -7.79 -3.10
N THR A 149 -14.77 -8.09 -2.68
CA THR A 149 -15.55 -7.11 -1.92
C THR A 149 -14.85 -6.82 -0.60
N PRO A 150 -14.45 -5.57 -0.33
CA PRO A 150 -13.80 -5.23 0.93
C PRO A 150 -14.72 -5.54 2.12
N PRO A 151 -14.18 -6.06 3.23
CA PRO A 151 -14.96 -6.29 4.43
C PRO A 151 -15.53 -4.96 4.97
N SER A 152 -16.73 -5.02 5.50
CA SER A 152 -17.37 -3.87 6.17
C SER A 152 -16.61 -3.48 7.44
N ALA A 153 -16.82 -2.26 7.91
CA ALA A 153 -16.23 -1.80 9.17
C ALA A 153 -16.65 -2.69 10.36
N GLY A 154 -17.86 -3.26 10.33
CA GLY A 154 -18.35 -4.18 11.35
C GLY A 154 -17.64 -5.52 11.33
N GLU A 155 -17.37 -6.07 10.14
CA GLU A 155 -16.60 -7.31 9.98
C GLU A 155 -15.16 -7.13 10.45
N LEU A 156 -14.48 -6.05 10.02
CA LEU A 156 -13.13 -5.71 10.49
C LEU A 156 -13.07 -5.55 12.02
N PHE A 157 -14.05 -4.91 12.60
CA PHE A 157 -14.12 -4.74 14.06
C PHE A 157 -14.29 -6.09 14.77
N ASN A 158 -15.21 -6.93 14.31
CA ASN A 158 -15.47 -8.23 14.91
C ASN A 158 -14.27 -9.19 14.80
N GLU A 159 -13.61 -9.20 13.65
CA GLU A 159 -12.39 -9.98 13.43
C GLU A 159 -11.29 -9.54 14.38
N ALA A 160 -10.96 -8.24 14.41
CA ALA A 160 -9.95 -7.67 15.30
C ALA A 160 -10.28 -7.89 16.79
N LEU A 161 -11.55 -7.80 17.17
CA LEU A 161 -11.98 -8.07 18.54
C LEU A 161 -11.74 -9.55 18.89
N SER A 162 -12.10 -10.46 17.96
CA SER A 162 -11.90 -11.90 18.13
C SER A 162 -10.42 -12.26 18.29
N GLU A 163 -9.55 -11.72 17.43
CA GLU A 163 -8.08 -11.92 17.51
C GLU A 163 -7.51 -11.42 18.83
N ASN A 164 -7.82 -10.18 19.22
CA ASN A 164 -7.35 -9.61 20.49
C ASN A 164 -7.81 -10.43 21.70
N LEU A 165 -9.02 -10.99 21.66
CA LEU A 165 -9.53 -11.83 22.74
C LEU A 165 -8.87 -13.20 22.75
N GLN A 166 -8.59 -13.80 21.61
CA GLN A 166 -7.84 -15.04 21.50
C GLN A 166 -6.41 -14.86 22.01
N ASP A 167 -5.74 -13.78 21.65
CA ASP A 167 -4.40 -13.44 22.13
C ASP A 167 -4.39 -13.28 23.66
N LEU A 168 -5.41 -12.59 24.21
CA LEU A 168 -5.54 -12.43 25.65
C LEU A 168 -5.70 -13.77 26.37
N VAL A 169 -6.46 -14.71 25.79
CA VAL A 169 -6.68 -16.04 26.37
C VAL A 169 -5.45 -16.95 26.24
N HIS A 170 -4.72 -16.84 25.11
CA HIS A 170 -3.57 -17.71 24.82
C HIS A 170 -2.24 -17.15 25.32
N THR A 171 -2.20 -15.86 25.74
CA THR A 171 -0.99 -15.26 26.29
C THR A 171 -0.57 -15.96 27.58
N ASP A 172 0.68 -16.39 27.65
CA ASP A 172 1.27 -16.90 28.90
C ASP A 172 1.57 -15.74 29.85
N TRP A 173 0.64 -15.51 30.77
CA TRP A 173 0.76 -14.46 31.78
C TRP A 173 1.77 -14.77 32.89
N SER A 174 2.37 -15.97 32.93
CA SER A 174 3.27 -16.40 34.01
C SER A 174 4.47 -15.49 34.13
N GLU A 175 5.12 -15.15 33.03
CA GLU A 175 6.30 -14.28 33.02
C GLU A 175 5.93 -12.84 33.43
N TYR A 176 4.81 -12.33 32.97
CA TYR A 176 4.34 -10.99 33.32
C TYR A 176 3.99 -10.88 34.80
N LEU A 177 3.36 -11.92 35.39
CA LEU A 177 3.02 -11.99 36.81
C LEU A 177 4.23 -12.11 37.73
N VAL A 178 5.33 -12.65 37.22
CA VAL A 178 6.62 -12.71 37.97
C VAL A 178 7.24 -11.31 38.04
N THR A 179 7.17 -10.54 36.95
CA THR A 179 7.80 -9.21 36.88
C THR A 179 7.00 -8.11 37.57
N LYS A 180 5.64 -8.26 37.66
CA LYS A 180 4.71 -7.30 38.31
C LYS A 180 3.73 -8.00 39.24
N PRO A 181 4.19 -8.56 40.36
CA PRO A 181 3.34 -9.36 41.23
C PRO A 181 2.22 -8.60 41.93
N ASP A 182 2.34 -7.27 42.05
CA ASP A 182 1.35 -6.37 42.63
C ASP A 182 0.10 -6.22 41.75
N GLN A 183 0.18 -6.56 40.46
CA GLN A 183 -0.92 -6.45 39.49
C GLN A 183 -1.69 -7.76 39.26
N ARG A 184 -1.32 -8.87 39.94
CA ARG A 184 -1.98 -10.19 39.76
C ARG A 184 -3.49 -10.15 39.90
N HIS A 185 -4.02 -9.42 40.91
CA HIS A 185 -5.46 -9.33 41.16
C HIS A 185 -6.21 -8.58 40.03
N LEU A 186 -5.56 -7.62 39.34
CA LEU A 186 -6.17 -6.92 38.22
C LEU A 186 -6.30 -7.83 37.00
N LEU A 187 -5.27 -8.62 36.72
CA LEU A 187 -5.27 -9.58 35.61
C LEU A 187 -6.27 -10.72 35.85
N GLN A 188 -6.38 -11.21 37.07
CA GLN A 188 -7.40 -12.22 37.44
C GLN A 188 -8.83 -11.68 37.28
N ARG A 189 -9.06 -10.41 37.58
CA ARG A 189 -10.36 -9.77 37.35
C ARG A 189 -10.65 -9.58 35.87
N ALA A 190 -9.65 -9.15 35.08
CA ALA A 190 -9.78 -9.02 33.62
C ALA A 190 -10.07 -10.37 32.95
N SER A 191 -9.31 -11.41 33.29
CA SER A 191 -9.55 -12.79 32.82
C SER A 191 -10.95 -13.30 33.16
N LYS A 192 -11.44 -13.04 34.39
CA LYS A 192 -12.78 -13.44 34.79
C LYS A 192 -13.86 -12.71 33.99
N VAL A 193 -13.72 -11.39 33.74
CA VAL A 193 -14.67 -10.61 32.94
C VAL A 193 -14.75 -11.16 31.51
N VAL A 194 -13.62 -11.48 30.90
CA VAL A 194 -13.54 -12.08 29.56
C VAL A 194 -14.23 -13.45 29.56
N THR A 195 -13.91 -14.32 30.53
CA THR A 195 -14.52 -15.67 30.62
C THR A 195 -16.04 -15.57 30.84
N ASP A 196 -16.50 -14.66 31.72
CA ASP A 196 -17.91 -14.46 31.99
C ASP A 196 -18.68 -13.88 30.78
N PHE A 197 -18.02 -13.09 29.94
CA PHE A 197 -18.60 -12.53 28.70
C PHE A 197 -18.85 -13.63 27.67
N PHE A 198 -17.91 -14.56 27.47
CA PHE A 198 -18.05 -15.66 26.51
C PHE A 198 -18.91 -16.82 27.01
N SER A 199 -19.07 -16.98 28.31
CA SER A 199 -19.89 -18.07 28.87
C SER A 199 -21.37 -17.78 28.87
N LYS A 200 -21.80 -16.54 28.58
CA LYS A 200 -23.24 -16.20 28.51
C LYS A 200 -23.79 -16.52 27.12
N PRO A 201 -24.85 -17.35 27.02
CA PRO A 201 -25.49 -17.58 25.73
C PRO A 201 -26.05 -16.26 25.20
N VAL A 202 -25.79 -15.99 23.89
CA VAL A 202 -26.42 -14.87 23.18
C VAL A 202 -27.92 -15.13 23.16
N VAL A 203 -28.67 -14.39 23.94
CA VAL A 203 -30.14 -14.42 23.87
C VAL A 203 -30.53 -13.63 22.64
N THR A 204 -30.80 -14.34 21.54
CA THR A 204 -31.44 -13.75 20.36
C THR A 204 -32.90 -13.53 20.72
N ALA A 205 -33.29 -12.24 20.79
CA ALA A 205 -34.68 -11.80 20.87
C ALA A 205 -35.26 -11.63 19.47
#